data_7db77f50db44f1a40803fc80f828965a
#
_entry.id   7db77f50db44f1a40803fc80f828965a
#
_cell.length_a   1.000
_cell.length_b   1.000
_cell.length_c   1.000
_cell.angle_alpha   90.00
_cell.angle_beta   90.00
_cell.angle_gamma   90.00
#
_symmetry.space_group_name_H-M   'P 1'
#
loop_
_entity.id
_entity.type
_entity.pdbx_description
1 polymer ?
#
loop_
_entity_poly.entity_id
_entity_poly.type
_entity_poly.pdbx_seq_one_letter_code
_entity_poly.pdbx_strand_id
1 'polypeptide(L)'
;MRLRHIPGAEQMIEETPHVVHGAKEKKGTWQQIFGNDHPIRIEVGMGKGQFILEQASRNPDVNFVGIEKYSTVLLKAIRKREQMELSNIYFLCEDARELAEIFGPGEVERIYLNFSDPWPKDRHARRRLTSPPFMAVYDQILQKDGRVEFKTDNQDLFSYSLEAIPEAGWHITEYTRDLHHSEMAEGNVMTEYEAKFSAQGKPICKLAAVR
;
A
#
# COMPACT_ATOMS: atom_id res chain seq x y z
N MET A 1 -5.64 -4.70 16.54
CA MET A 1 -6.01 -6.15 16.39
C MET A 1 -4.92 -6.99 17.03
N ARG A 2 -5.25 -7.99 17.87
CA ARG A 2 -4.22 -8.88 18.44
C ARG A 2 -3.80 -9.88 17.35
N LEU A 3 -2.56 -9.76 16.88
CA LEU A 3 -1.98 -10.70 15.92
C LEU A 3 -1.90 -12.09 16.59
N ARG A 4 -2.55 -13.09 15.99
CA ARG A 4 -2.41 -14.47 16.44
C ARG A 4 -1.17 -15.05 15.77
N HIS A 5 -0.23 -15.57 16.56
CA HIS A 5 0.88 -16.32 16.02
C HIS A 5 0.36 -17.55 15.26
N ILE A 6 0.84 -17.75 14.04
CA ILE A 6 0.57 -18.96 13.25
C ILE A 6 1.89 -19.72 13.20
N PRO A 7 2.00 -20.89 13.85
CA PRO A 7 3.21 -21.71 13.77
C PRO A 7 3.56 -22.03 12.31
N GLY A 8 4.85 -21.91 11.95
CA GLY A 8 5.30 -22.18 10.58
C GLY A 8 5.00 -21.09 9.55
N ALA A 9 4.42 -19.94 9.94
CA ALA A 9 4.12 -18.87 8.98
C ALA A 9 5.37 -18.35 8.26
N GLU A 10 6.49 -18.23 8.95
CA GLU A 10 7.77 -17.78 8.39
C GLU A 10 8.29 -18.77 7.36
N GLN A 11 8.27 -20.08 7.69
CA GLN A 11 8.68 -21.12 6.75
C GLN A 11 7.79 -21.16 5.51
N MET A 12 6.46 -21.04 5.67
CA MET A 12 5.53 -21.02 4.53
C MET A 12 5.75 -19.79 3.62
N ILE A 13 6.16 -18.65 4.19
CA ILE A 13 6.51 -17.45 3.43
C ILE A 13 7.83 -17.68 2.68
N GLU A 14 8.79 -18.33 3.29
CA GLU A 14 10.09 -18.63 2.67
C GLU A 14 9.97 -19.60 1.49
N GLU A 15 9.05 -20.54 1.55
CA GLU A 15 8.86 -21.59 0.53
C GLU A 15 7.98 -21.15 -0.64
N THR A 16 7.21 -20.05 -0.54
CA THR A 16 6.28 -19.62 -1.60
C THR A 16 7.00 -18.83 -2.69
N PRO A 17 6.71 -19.08 -3.98
CA PRO A 17 7.25 -18.30 -5.09
C PRO A 17 6.64 -16.90 -5.22
N HIS A 18 5.62 -16.58 -4.41
CA HIS A 18 4.88 -15.32 -4.49
C HIS A 18 5.47 -14.22 -3.61
N VAL A 19 6.47 -14.53 -2.78
CA VAL A 19 7.20 -13.57 -1.96
C VAL A 19 8.61 -13.40 -2.52
N VAL A 20 9.02 -12.15 -2.72
CA VAL A 20 10.37 -11.83 -3.16
C VAL A 20 11.27 -11.72 -1.93
N HIS A 21 12.22 -12.62 -1.82
CA HIS A 21 13.26 -12.62 -0.79
C HIS A 21 14.48 -11.84 -1.26
N GLY A 22 15.25 -11.27 -0.31
CA GLY A 22 16.40 -10.43 -0.64
C GLY A 22 16.02 -9.19 -1.47
N ALA A 23 14.88 -8.59 -1.16
CA ALA A 23 14.30 -7.50 -1.95
C ALA A 23 15.24 -6.30 -2.13
N LYS A 24 16.14 -6.04 -1.18
CA LYS A 24 17.15 -4.97 -1.29
C LYS A 24 18.15 -5.21 -2.41
N GLU A 25 18.50 -6.46 -2.69
CA GLU A 25 19.39 -6.88 -3.77
C GLU A 25 18.71 -6.74 -5.15
N LYS A 26 17.39 -6.57 -5.17
CA LYS A 26 16.56 -6.43 -6.36
C LYS A 26 16.28 -4.96 -6.73
N LYS A 27 16.81 -4.01 -5.96
CA LYS A 27 16.65 -2.58 -6.21
C LYS A 27 17.06 -2.22 -7.63
N GLY A 28 16.18 -1.55 -8.37
CA GLY A 28 16.39 -1.15 -9.76
C GLY A 28 16.20 -2.28 -10.79
N THR A 29 15.71 -3.46 -10.38
CA THR A 29 15.54 -4.62 -11.27
C THR A 29 14.14 -5.24 -11.23
N TRP A 30 13.17 -4.54 -10.72
CA TRP A 30 11.80 -5.09 -10.56
C TRP A 30 11.13 -5.49 -11.87
N GLN A 31 11.42 -4.80 -12.97
CA GLN A 31 10.95 -5.21 -14.30
C GLN A 31 11.46 -6.61 -14.70
N GLN A 32 12.68 -6.95 -14.30
CA GLN A 32 13.25 -8.28 -14.57
C GLN A 32 12.55 -9.37 -13.73
N ILE A 33 12.15 -9.05 -12.50
CA ILE A 33 11.40 -9.96 -11.63
C ILE A 33 10.03 -10.28 -12.24
N PHE A 34 9.33 -9.26 -12.77
CA PHE A 34 8.06 -9.44 -13.45
C PHE A 34 8.19 -9.99 -14.88
N GLY A 35 9.37 -9.87 -15.49
CA GLY A 35 9.62 -10.28 -16.88
C GLY A 35 8.95 -9.39 -17.93
N ASN A 36 8.59 -8.16 -17.56
CA ASN A 36 7.95 -7.16 -18.43
C ASN A 36 8.25 -5.73 -17.93
N ASP A 37 7.84 -4.73 -18.71
CA ASP A 37 8.05 -3.30 -18.44
C ASP A 37 6.76 -2.55 -18.00
N HIS A 38 5.74 -3.28 -17.58
CA HIS A 38 4.52 -2.68 -17.08
C HIS A 38 4.78 -1.80 -15.85
N PRO A 39 4.00 -0.72 -15.65
CA PRO A 39 4.15 0.16 -14.49
C PRO A 39 3.94 -0.61 -13.18
N ILE A 40 4.72 -0.25 -12.16
CA ILE A 40 4.68 -0.91 -10.86
C ILE A 40 3.88 -0.04 -9.88
N ARG A 41 2.88 -0.65 -9.24
CA ARG A 41 2.10 -0.05 -8.16
C ARG A 41 2.26 -0.85 -6.88
N ILE A 42 2.35 -0.16 -5.76
CA ILE A 42 2.56 -0.83 -4.48
C ILE A 42 1.46 -0.47 -3.47
N GLU A 43 1.10 -1.42 -2.60
CA GLU A 43 0.28 -1.15 -1.42
C GLU A 43 1.12 -1.36 -0.16
N VAL A 44 1.23 -0.32 0.66
CA VAL A 44 2.01 -0.34 1.90
C VAL A 44 1.09 -0.62 3.09
N GLY A 45 1.37 -1.70 3.81
CA GLY A 45 0.48 -2.20 4.87
C GLY A 45 -0.77 -2.88 4.30
N MET A 46 -0.62 -3.71 3.28
CA MET A 46 -1.73 -4.32 2.53
C MET A 46 -2.63 -5.24 3.36
N GLY A 47 -2.25 -5.58 4.57
CA GLY A 47 -3.01 -6.48 5.42
C GLY A 47 -3.18 -7.86 4.79
N LYS A 48 -4.46 -8.29 4.62
CA LYS A 48 -4.79 -9.58 4.01
C LYS A 48 -4.87 -9.55 2.47
N GLY A 49 -4.46 -8.46 1.84
CA GLY A 49 -4.26 -8.32 0.40
C GLY A 49 -5.52 -8.18 -0.45
N GLN A 50 -6.73 -8.01 0.14
CA GLN A 50 -7.97 -7.95 -0.66
C GLN A 50 -7.92 -6.86 -1.73
N PHE A 51 -7.48 -5.65 -1.36
CA PHE A 51 -7.43 -4.52 -2.28
C PHE A 51 -6.42 -4.76 -3.43
N ILE A 52 -5.18 -5.13 -3.08
CA ILE A 52 -4.13 -5.25 -4.10
C ILE A 52 -4.34 -6.46 -5.02
N LEU A 53 -4.92 -7.55 -4.51
CA LEU A 53 -5.30 -8.71 -5.33
C LEU A 53 -6.41 -8.36 -6.33
N GLU A 54 -7.42 -7.60 -5.89
CA GLU A 54 -8.49 -7.09 -6.76
C GLU A 54 -7.94 -6.11 -7.80
N GLN A 55 -7.01 -5.23 -7.40
CA GLN A 55 -6.33 -4.32 -8.31
C GLN A 55 -5.54 -5.09 -9.38
N ALA A 56 -4.79 -6.12 -8.98
CA ALA A 56 -4.03 -6.95 -9.90
C ALA A 56 -4.94 -7.71 -10.89
N SER A 57 -6.08 -8.21 -10.41
CA SER A 57 -7.07 -8.89 -11.25
C SER A 57 -7.70 -7.98 -12.30
N ARG A 58 -7.98 -6.72 -11.93
CA ARG A 58 -8.62 -5.74 -12.83
C ARG A 58 -7.66 -5.10 -13.84
N ASN A 59 -6.36 -5.14 -13.56
CA ASN A 59 -5.35 -4.43 -14.34
C ASN A 59 -4.19 -5.36 -14.72
N PRO A 60 -4.38 -6.27 -15.70
CA PRO A 60 -3.36 -7.23 -16.09
C PRO A 60 -2.09 -6.58 -16.68
N ASP A 61 -2.20 -5.37 -17.22
CA ASP A 61 -1.10 -4.59 -17.80
C ASP A 61 -0.38 -3.70 -16.75
N VAL A 62 -0.57 -3.97 -15.45
CA VAL A 62 0.08 -3.29 -14.34
C VAL A 62 0.67 -4.33 -13.39
N ASN A 63 1.88 -4.12 -12.94
CA ASN A 63 2.54 -4.95 -11.93
C ASN A 63 2.23 -4.43 -10.53
N PHE A 64 2.03 -5.34 -9.59
CA PHE A 64 1.70 -5.00 -8.22
C PHE A 64 2.68 -5.61 -7.22
N VAL A 65 3.03 -4.84 -6.18
CA VAL A 65 3.80 -5.37 -5.04
C VAL A 65 3.07 -5.01 -3.75
N GLY A 66 2.63 -6.04 -3.03
CA GLY A 66 2.00 -5.88 -1.73
C GLY A 66 3.03 -5.98 -0.61
N ILE A 67 3.09 -4.96 0.27
CA ILE A 67 4.04 -4.91 1.38
C ILE A 67 3.29 -5.07 2.70
N GLU A 68 3.67 -6.06 3.50
CA GLU A 68 3.12 -6.31 4.83
C GLU A 68 4.24 -6.75 5.78
N LYS A 69 4.34 -6.05 6.89
CA LYS A 69 5.39 -6.31 7.89
C LYS A 69 5.19 -7.60 8.69
N TYR A 70 3.94 -8.01 8.87
CA TYR A 70 3.58 -9.12 9.75
C TYR A 70 3.37 -10.41 8.96
N SER A 71 4.28 -11.36 9.12
CA SER A 71 4.26 -12.67 8.46
C SER A 71 2.90 -13.39 8.55
N THR A 72 2.28 -13.39 9.73
CA THR A 72 0.98 -14.04 9.94
C THR A 72 -0.19 -13.37 9.20
N VAL A 73 -0.06 -12.10 8.85
CA VAL A 73 -1.05 -11.37 8.04
C VAL A 73 -0.78 -11.61 6.57
N LEU A 74 0.48 -11.48 6.15
CA LEU A 74 0.95 -11.75 4.80
C LEU A 74 0.56 -13.16 4.32
N LEU A 75 0.70 -14.18 5.17
CA LEU A 75 0.30 -15.55 4.85
C LEU A 75 -1.17 -15.66 4.41
N LYS A 76 -2.06 -14.81 4.93
CA LYS A 76 -3.46 -14.80 4.49
C LYS A 76 -3.64 -14.23 3.08
N ALA A 77 -2.83 -13.25 2.70
CA ALA A 77 -2.82 -12.71 1.36
C ALA A 77 -2.25 -13.74 0.36
N ILE A 78 -1.18 -14.43 0.72
CA ILE A 78 -0.60 -15.52 -0.08
C ILE A 78 -1.65 -16.61 -0.37
N ARG A 79 -2.35 -17.10 0.66
CA ARG A 79 -3.39 -18.13 0.50
C ARG A 79 -4.55 -17.68 -0.40
N LYS A 80 -4.91 -16.40 -0.40
CA LYS A 80 -5.91 -15.88 -1.34
C LYS A 80 -5.37 -15.85 -2.76
N ARG A 81 -4.12 -15.39 -2.91
CA ARG A 81 -3.44 -15.32 -4.20
C ARG A 81 -3.30 -16.69 -4.85
N GLU A 82 -3.03 -17.75 -4.08
CA GLU A 82 -2.94 -19.14 -4.55
C GLU A 82 -4.25 -19.66 -5.18
N GLN A 83 -5.38 -19.03 -4.84
CA GLN A 83 -6.69 -19.35 -5.41
C GLN A 83 -7.03 -18.52 -6.67
N MET A 84 -6.08 -17.67 -7.12
CA MET A 84 -6.26 -16.75 -8.23
C MET A 84 -5.13 -16.97 -9.26
N GLU A 85 -5.46 -16.97 -10.53
CA GLU A 85 -4.49 -17.06 -11.63
C GLU A 85 -3.94 -15.65 -11.97
N LEU A 86 -3.05 -15.12 -11.10
CA LEU A 86 -2.44 -13.81 -11.29
C LEU A 86 -0.94 -13.96 -11.54
N SER A 87 -0.42 -13.34 -12.59
CA SER A 87 1.02 -13.32 -12.91
C SER A 87 1.69 -11.97 -12.59
N ASN A 88 0.89 -10.96 -12.28
CA ASN A 88 1.30 -9.56 -12.15
C ASN A 88 1.36 -9.07 -10.69
N ILE A 89 1.56 -9.96 -9.72
CA ILE A 89 1.64 -9.59 -8.31
C ILE A 89 2.65 -10.42 -7.53
N TYR A 90 3.48 -9.72 -6.75
CA TYR A 90 4.37 -10.28 -5.74
C TYR A 90 4.15 -9.63 -4.37
N PHE A 91 4.68 -10.26 -3.33
CA PHE A 91 4.58 -9.77 -1.96
C PHE A 91 5.96 -9.58 -1.33
N LEU A 92 6.02 -8.70 -0.33
CA LEU A 92 7.18 -8.45 0.52
C LEU A 92 6.80 -8.55 2.00
N CYS A 93 7.62 -9.21 2.78
CA CYS A 93 7.53 -9.23 4.24
C CYS A 93 8.51 -8.21 4.82
N GLU A 94 8.24 -6.90 4.61
CA GLU A 94 9.20 -5.83 4.88
C GLU A 94 8.56 -4.64 5.60
N ASP A 95 9.40 -3.82 6.25
CA ASP A 95 8.98 -2.57 6.87
C ASP A 95 8.96 -1.44 5.83
N ALA A 96 7.91 -0.63 5.84
CA ALA A 96 7.76 0.51 4.92
C ALA A 96 8.92 1.52 4.97
N ARG A 97 9.69 1.56 6.05
CA ARG A 97 10.88 2.43 6.18
C ARG A 97 12.02 2.02 5.25
N GLU A 98 12.00 0.80 4.76
CA GLU A 98 13.06 0.21 3.94
C GLU A 98 12.77 0.30 2.43
N LEU A 99 11.64 0.89 2.03
CA LEU A 99 11.23 0.95 0.63
C LEU A 99 12.27 1.59 -0.30
N ALA A 100 12.99 2.63 0.17
CA ALA A 100 14.05 3.27 -0.60
C ALA A 100 15.32 2.39 -0.76
N GLU A 101 15.45 1.33 0.03
CA GLU A 101 16.49 0.31 -0.14
C GLU A 101 16.03 -0.82 -1.08
N ILE A 102 14.72 -0.98 -1.27
CA ILE A 102 14.09 -2.06 -2.03
C ILE A 102 13.77 -1.64 -3.46
N PHE A 103 13.30 -0.42 -3.64
CA PHE A 103 12.97 0.14 -4.96
C PHE A 103 13.98 1.21 -5.39
N GLY A 104 14.35 1.20 -6.66
CA GLY A 104 15.18 2.24 -7.27
C GLY A 104 14.40 3.52 -7.56
N PRO A 105 15.12 4.61 -7.89
CA PRO A 105 14.50 5.86 -8.28
C PRO A 105 13.62 5.68 -9.52
N GLY A 106 12.36 6.11 -9.43
CA GLY A 106 11.41 6.04 -10.54
C GLY A 106 10.89 4.64 -10.87
N GLU A 107 11.11 3.63 -10.02
CA GLU A 107 10.57 2.29 -10.26
C GLU A 107 9.07 2.17 -9.97
N VAL A 108 8.51 3.01 -9.11
CA VAL A 108 7.12 2.93 -8.65
C VAL A 108 6.28 4.01 -9.30
N GLU A 109 5.18 3.65 -9.94
CA GLU A 109 4.22 4.61 -10.51
C GLU A 109 3.23 5.11 -9.46
N ARG A 110 2.79 4.24 -8.53
CA ARG A 110 1.75 4.56 -7.57
C ARG A 110 1.91 3.83 -6.25
N ILE A 111 1.62 4.55 -5.18
CA ILE A 111 1.62 4.01 -3.82
C ILE A 111 0.21 4.13 -3.24
N TYR A 112 -0.31 3.01 -2.75
CA TYR A 112 -1.58 2.95 -2.03
C TYR A 112 -1.33 2.80 -0.53
N LEU A 113 -1.99 3.65 0.26
CA LEU A 113 -2.00 3.64 1.72
C LEU A 113 -3.46 3.47 2.18
N ASN A 114 -3.87 2.27 2.52
CA ASN A 114 -5.24 1.98 2.87
C ASN A 114 -5.37 1.62 4.35
N PHE A 115 -6.11 2.44 5.12
CA PHE A 115 -6.47 2.19 6.52
C PHE A 115 -5.28 1.87 7.43
N SER A 116 -4.17 2.58 7.21
CA SER A 116 -2.97 2.48 8.04
C SER A 116 -3.23 2.91 9.49
N ASP A 117 -2.39 2.42 10.40
CA ASP A 117 -2.50 2.74 11.82
C ASP A 117 -2.45 4.26 12.07
N PRO A 118 -3.42 4.83 12.81
CA PRO A 118 -3.53 6.28 12.99
C PRO A 118 -2.51 6.87 13.98
N TRP A 119 -1.88 6.04 14.83
CA TRP A 119 -0.92 6.49 15.83
C TRP A 119 -1.38 7.75 16.57
N PRO A 120 -2.42 7.68 17.43
CA PRO A 120 -3.15 8.86 17.92
C PRO A 120 -2.34 9.79 18.82
N LYS A 121 -1.21 9.33 19.38
CA LYS A 121 -0.34 10.14 20.22
C LYS A 121 0.64 10.94 19.36
N ASP A 122 0.79 12.26 19.59
CA ASP A 122 1.65 13.14 18.80
C ASP A 122 3.11 12.72 18.78
N ARG A 123 3.64 12.17 19.88
CA ARG A 123 4.98 11.59 19.92
C ARG A 123 5.19 10.44 18.93
N HIS A 124 4.11 9.88 18.38
CA HIS A 124 4.13 8.81 17.39
C HIS A 124 3.79 9.30 15.98
N ALA A 125 3.59 10.59 15.75
CA ALA A 125 3.19 11.15 14.45
C ALA A 125 4.13 10.71 13.31
N ARG A 126 5.42 10.60 13.59
CA ARG A 126 6.43 10.10 12.62
C ARG A 126 6.21 8.66 12.15
N ARG A 127 5.34 7.89 12.81
CA ARG A 127 4.98 6.51 12.42
C ARG A 127 3.82 6.45 11.45
N ARG A 128 3.08 7.54 11.28
CA ARG A 128 1.99 7.64 10.32
C ARG A 128 2.55 7.54 8.91
N LEU A 129 1.98 6.72 8.06
CA LEU A 129 2.49 6.51 6.68
C LEU A 129 2.38 7.77 5.78
N THR A 130 1.63 8.78 6.20
CA THR A 130 1.54 10.09 5.54
C THR A 130 2.45 11.16 6.18
N SER A 131 3.32 10.78 7.13
CA SER A 131 4.23 11.72 7.77
C SER A 131 5.40 12.13 6.86
N PRO A 132 6.01 13.32 7.08
CA PRO A 132 7.12 13.80 6.26
C PRO A 132 8.27 12.80 6.07
N PRO A 133 8.70 12.00 7.08
CA PRO A 133 9.72 10.97 6.87
C PRO A 133 9.31 9.91 5.85
N PHE A 134 8.05 9.46 5.83
CA PHE A 134 7.57 8.51 4.84
C PHE A 134 7.39 9.14 3.46
N MET A 135 6.89 10.38 3.40
CA MET A 135 6.78 11.11 2.13
C MET A 135 8.16 11.28 1.47
N ALA A 136 9.22 11.49 2.27
CA ALA A 136 10.61 11.52 1.77
C ALA A 136 11.12 10.16 1.27
N VAL A 137 10.63 9.05 1.81
CA VAL A 137 10.93 7.70 1.28
C VAL A 137 10.22 7.49 -0.04
N TYR A 138 8.94 7.86 -0.15
CA TYR A 138 8.16 7.73 -1.38
C TYR A 138 8.72 8.57 -2.53
N ASP A 139 9.20 9.77 -2.23
CA ASP A 139 9.87 10.66 -3.20
C ASP A 139 11.09 10.01 -3.88
N GLN A 140 11.81 9.15 -3.16
CA GLN A 140 12.99 8.47 -3.68
C GLN A 140 12.66 7.34 -4.67
N ILE A 141 11.47 6.77 -4.64
CA ILE A 141 11.10 5.59 -5.41
C ILE A 141 10.07 5.85 -6.50
N LEU A 142 9.27 6.92 -6.33
CA LEU A 142 8.22 7.27 -7.29
C LEU A 142 8.77 7.82 -8.59
N GLN A 143 8.08 7.51 -9.67
CA GLN A 143 8.24 8.19 -10.96
C GLN A 143 7.92 9.68 -10.84
N LYS A 144 8.42 10.48 -11.77
CA LYS A 144 8.18 11.93 -11.78
C LYS A 144 6.69 12.31 -11.74
N ASP A 145 5.86 11.54 -12.45
CA ASP A 145 4.40 11.74 -12.49
C ASP A 145 3.67 10.74 -11.59
N GLY A 146 4.41 10.09 -10.69
CA GLY A 146 3.88 9.13 -9.74
C GLY A 146 3.08 9.79 -8.64
N ARG A 147 2.18 9.01 -8.00
CA ARG A 147 1.29 9.54 -6.95
C ARG A 147 1.12 8.61 -5.77
N VAL A 148 0.77 9.22 -4.64
CA VAL A 148 0.31 8.53 -3.43
C VAL A 148 -1.20 8.67 -3.34
N GLU A 149 -1.91 7.56 -3.15
CA GLU A 149 -3.34 7.53 -2.82
C GLU A 149 -3.53 7.03 -1.40
N PHE A 150 -4.26 7.76 -0.58
CA PHE A 150 -4.48 7.44 0.81
C PHE A 150 -5.97 7.39 1.13
N LYS A 151 -6.40 6.30 1.82
CA LYS A 151 -7.77 6.12 2.33
C LYS A 151 -7.76 5.80 3.82
N THR A 152 -8.72 6.39 4.55
CA THR A 152 -8.92 6.12 5.98
C THR A 152 -10.35 6.48 6.41
N ASP A 153 -10.87 5.80 7.45
CA ASP A 153 -12.07 6.19 8.18
C ASP A 153 -11.77 7.11 9.39
N ASN A 154 -10.48 7.29 9.70
CA ASN A 154 -10.03 8.10 10.82
C ASN A 154 -9.88 9.56 10.42
N GLN A 155 -10.83 10.41 10.87
CA GLN A 155 -10.89 11.82 10.53
C GLN A 155 -9.69 12.62 11.06
N ASP A 156 -9.14 12.26 12.23
CA ASP A 156 -7.99 12.94 12.81
C ASP A 156 -6.71 12.64 12.01
N LEU A 157 -6.51 11.37 11.63
CA LEU A 157 -5.41 10.98 10.75
C LEU A 157 -5.54 11.67 9.38
N PHE A 158 -6.76 11.78 8.85
CA PHE A 158 -6.99 12.44 7.58
C PHE A 158 -6.69 13.94 7.65
N SER A 159 -7.16 14.64 8.71
CA SER A 159 -6.85 16.05 8.95
C SER A 159 -5.35 16.29 9.07
N TYR A 160 -4.65 15.46 9.86
CA TYR A 160 -3.20 15.48 9.94
C TYR A 160 -2.55 15.31 8.56
N SER A 161 -3.04 14.38 7.74
CA SER A 161 -2.46 14.10 6.42
C SER A 161 -2.62 15.27 5.44
N LEU A 162 -3.75 16.00 5.52
CA LEU A 162 -3.96 17.21 4.72
C LEU A 162 -2.97 18.34 5.05
N GLU A 163 -2.39 18.35 6.24
CA GLU A 163 -1.37 19.31 6.65
C GLU A 163 0.05 18.77 6.39
N ALA A 164 0.33 17.55 6.81
CA ALA A 164 1.67 16.96 6.77
C ALA A 164 2.19 16.68 5.35
N ILE A 165 1.31 16.36 4.39
CA ILE A 165 1.68 16.08 3.00
C ILE A 165 2.20 17.35 2.31
N PRO A 166 1.50 18.52 2.36
CA PRO A 166 2.04 19.78 1.84
C PRO A 166 3.30 20.26 2.56
N GLU A 167 3.39 20.08 3.88
CA GLU A 167 4.61 20.40 4.66
C GLU A 167 5.84 19.59 4.17
N ALA A 168 5.62 18.39 3.65
CA ALA A 168 6.66 17.57 3.04
C ALA A 168 7.00 17.98 1.58
N GLY A 169 6.39 19.06 1.06
CA GLY A 169 6.62 19.57 -0.29
C GLY A 169 5.82 18.86 -1.38
N TRP A 170 4.74 18.15 -1.01
CA TRP A 170 3.85 17.46 -1.94
C TRP A 170 2.57 18.28 -2.20
N HIS A 171 1.96 18.06 -3.35
CA HIS A 171 0.71 18.71 -3.73
C HIS A 171 -0.46 17.73 -3.68
N ILE A 172 -1.50 18.05 -2.89
CA ILE A 172 -2.75 17.28 -2.88
C ILE A 172 -3.58 17.72 -4.09
N THR A 173 -3.79 16.82 -5.03
CA THR A 173 -4.52 17.10 -6.28
C THR A 173 -6.03 16.99 -6.10
N GLU A 174 -6.47 16.09 -5.25
CA GLU A 174 -7.88 15.85 -4.96
C GLU A 174 -8.07 15.23 -3.58
N TYR A 175 -9.18 15.50 -2.92
CA TYR A 175 -9.55 14.82 -1.69
C TYR A 175 -11.06 14.86 -1.43
N THR A 176 -11.55 13.92 -0.64
CA THR A 176 -12.91 13.89 -0.13
C THR A 176 -12.93 13.33 1.30
N ARG A 177 -13.90 13.76 2.11
CA ARG A 177 -14.18 13.19 3.43
C ARG A 177 -15.30 12.15 3.40
N ASP A 178 -15.90 11.94 2.23
CA ASP A 178 -16.94 10.93 2.01
C ASP A 178 -16.80 10.35 0.60
N LEU A 179 -15.92 9.35 0.48
CA LEU A 179 -15.54 8.72 -0.78
C LEU A 179 -16.77 8.18 -1.53
N HIS A 180 -17.65 7.47 -0.83
CA HIS A 180 -18.75 6.76 -1.46
C HIS A 180 -19.87 7.67 -1.99
N HIS A 181 -19.91 8.94 -1.55
CA HIS A 181 -20.84 9.97 -2.04
C HIS A 181 -20.10 11.08 -2.82
N SER A 182 -18.94 10.79 -3.39
CA SER A 182 -18.13 11.73 -4.18
C SER A 182 -17.81 11.18 -5.57
N GLU A 183 -17.36 12.04 -6.47
CA GLU A 183 -16.85 11.65 -7.80
C GLU A 183 -15.66 10.69 -7.72
N MET A 184 -14.89 10.74 -6.63
CA MET A 184 -13.77 9.82 -6.40
C MET A 184 -14.20 8.36 -6.11
N ALA A 185 -15.51 8.07 -6.06
CA ALA A 185 -16.05 6.72 -5.93
C ALA A 185 -15.93 5.91 -7.24
N GLU A 186 -15.85 6.58 -8.38
CA GLU A 186 -15.71 5.92 -9.67
C GLU A 186 -14.40 5.11 -9.73
N GLY A 187 -14.49 3.85 -10.11
CA GLY A 187 -13.34 2.93 -10.16
C GLY A 187 -12.76 2.53 -8.81
N ASN A 188 -13.37 2.94 -7.68
CA ASN A 188 -12.87 2.56 -6.36
C ASN A 188 -12.89 1.05 -6.15
N VAL A 189 -11.78 0.52 -5.67
CA VAL A 189 -11.67 -0.86 -5.17
C VAL A 189 -11.69 -0.81 -3.65
N MET A 190 -12.61 -1.54 -3.03
CA MET A 190 -12.75 -1.56 -1.58
C MET A 190 -11.79 -2.56 -0.92
N THR A 191 -11.23 -2.18 0.22
CA THR A 191 -10.59 -3.13 1.13
C THR A 191 -11.67 -3.91 1.92
N GLU A 192 -11.31 -5.04 2.55
CA GLU A 192 -12.23 -5.73 3.50
C GLU A 192 -12.68 -4.79 4.64
N TYR A 193 -11.76 -3.91 5.06
CA TYR A 193 -12.03 -2.94 6.13
C TYR A 193 -13.03 -1.88 5.66
N GLU A 194 -12.81 -1.33 4.47
CA GLU A 194 -13.69 -0.34 3.84
C GLU A 194 -15.12 -0.88 3.67
N ALA A 195 -15.26 -2.07 3.07
CA ALA A 195 -16.57 -2.71 2.89
C ALA A 195 -17.33 -2.89 4.21
N LYS A 196 -16.62 -3.28 5.27
CA LYS A 196 -17.21 -3.45 6.60
C LYS A 196 -17.69 -2.13 7.21
N PHE A 197 -16.93 -1.04 7.09
CA PHE A 197 -17.23 0.21 7.76
C PHE A 197 -18.18 1.10 6.95
N SER A 198 -18.09 1.08 5.64
CA SER A 198 -19.06 1.76 4.77
C SER A 198 -20.46 1.15 4.92
N ALA A 199 -20.58 -0.16 5.04
CA ALA A 199 -21.87 -0.83 5.36
C ALA A 199 -22.47 -0.43 6.71
N GLN A 200 -21.68 0.19 7.61
CA GLN A 200 -22.13 0.75 8.88
C GLN A 200 -22.43 2.26 8.78
N GLY A 201 -22.41 2.84 7.57
CA GLY A 201 -22.64 4.26 7.34
C GLY A 201 -21.47 5.16 7.76
N LYS A 202 -20.26 4.62 7.98
CA LYS A 202 -19.08 5.44 8.28
C LYS A 202 -18.51 6.03 7.00
N PRO A 203 -18.31 7.35 6.91
CA PRO A 203 -17.69 7.97 5.76
C PRO A 203 -16.21 7.54 5.66
N ILE A 204 -15.76 7.33 4.45
CA ILE A 204 -14.36 7.03 4.15
C ILE A 204 -13.73 8.26 3.51
N CYS A 205 -12.62 8.72 4.08
CA CYS A 205 -11.83 9.79 3.50
C CYS A 205 -10.85 9.23 2.46
N LYS A 206 -10.64 9.97 1.36
CA LYS A 206 -9.63 9.67 0.35
C LYS A 206 -8.91 10.95 -0.08
N LEU A 207 -7.62 10.88 -0.36
CA LEU A 207 -6.86 11.90 -1.07
C LEU A 207 -5.89 11.27 -2.06
N ALA A 208 -5.49 12.07 -3.05
CA ALA A 208 -4.37 11.79 -3.93
C ALA A 208 -3.37 12.95 -3.87
N ALA A 209 -2.09 12.64 -3.89
CA ALA A 209 -1.01 13.61 -3.84
C ALA A 209 0.12 13.25 -4.82
N VAL A 210 0.72 14.29 -5.40
CA VAL A 210 1.87 14.21 -6.31
C VAL A 210 3.03 15.06 -5.76
N ARG A 211 4.22 14.82 -6.29
CA ARG A 211 5.41 15.60 -5.95
C ARG A 211 5.40 16.98 -6.59
#